data_aff8d6641057c4cad8dbdeb4bb7c9d9c
#
_entry.id   aff8d6641057c4cad8dbdeb4bb7c9d9c
#
_cell.length_a   1.000
_cell.length_b   1.000
_cell.length_c   1.000
_cell.angle_alpha   90.00
_cell.angle_beta   90.00
_cell.angle_gamma   90.00
#
_symmetry.space_group_name_H-M   'P 1'
#
loop_
_entity.id
_entity.type
_entity.pdbx_description
1 polymer ?
#
loop_
_entity_poly.entity_id
_entity_poly.type
_entity_poly.pdbx_seq_one_letter_code
_entity_poly.pdbx_strand_id
1 'polypeptide(L)'
;MNPILWKPASNRYLQELLTKMIAGKHYLNQQNLVINPPNSDNYSQLRFHRDLPYQHYVSSRPLAINALYAVDDFTIENGATYVVPASHKSELFPSDNFINNSQIQIPVKAGTFLVLDCMLYHAAASNRTISPRIGLNHVYSTPMLRPQIEWAKVFSENSQIFPTNANELLGLDFTPPTSVAEFLSNRRNK
;
A
#
# COMPACT_ATOMS: atom_id res chain seq x y z
N MET A 1 -15.01 -4.21 9.36
CA MET A 1 -14.54 -4.17 7.95
C MET A 1 -15.55 -4.86 7.06
N ASN A 2 -15.82 -4.38 5.85
CA ASN A 2 -16.77 -5.05 4.95
C ASN A 2 -16.05 -6.22 4.23
N PRO A 3 -16.59 -7.46 4.23
CA PRO A 3 -15.96 -8.61 3.58
C PRO A 3 -15.65 -8.41 2.09
N ILE A 4 -16.38 -7.56 1.39
CA ILE A 4 -16.14 -7.26 -0.03
C ILE A 4 -14.78 -6.62 -0.28
N LEU A 5 -14.26 -5.84 0.69
CA LEU A 5 -12.97 -5.17 0.60
C LEU A 5 -11.79 -6.14 0.71
N TRP A 6 -12.06 -7.36 1.19
CA TRP A 6 -11.04 -8.40 1.31
C TRP A 6 -10.64 -9.01 -0.04
N LYS A 7 -11.58 -9.09 -0.98
CA LYS A 7 -11.34 -9.69 -2.30
C LYS A 7 -10.18 -9.05 -3.06
N PRO A 8 -10.09 -7.70 -3.18
CA PRO A 8 -8.92 -7.08 -3.80
C PRO A 8 -7.63 -7.37 -3.03
N ALA A 9 -7.64 -7.29 -1.68
CA ALA A 9 -6.45 -7.53 -0.87
C ALA A 9 -5.89 -8.95 -1.00
N SER A 10 -6.75 -9.95 -1.15
CA SER A 10 -6.36 -11.36 -1.29
C SER A 10 -6.30 -11.84 -2.76
N ASN A 11 -6.28 -10.92 -3.73
CA ASN A 11 -6.25 -11.28 -5.14
C ASN A 11 -5.01 -12.12 -5.46
N ARG A 12 -5.21 -13.31 -6.01
CA ARG A 12 -4.15 -14.31 -6.26
C ARG A 12 -3.01 -13.75 -7.12
N TYR A 13 -3.33 -13.08 -8.21
CA TYR A 13 -2.32 -12.55 -9.13
C TYR A 13 -1.50 -11.43 -8.47
N LEU A 14 -2.16 -10.60 -7.65
CA LEU A 14 -1.46 -9.60 -6.85
C LEU A 14 -0.50 -10.26 -5.85
N GLN A 15 -0.94 -11.29 -5.12
CA GLN A 15 -0.10 -11.99 -4.15
C GLN A 15 1.10 -12.68 -4.81
N GLU A 16 0.93 -13.29 -5.98
CA GLU A 16 2.01 -13.87 -6.78
C GLU A 16 3.02 -12.79 -7.24
N LEU A 17 2.55 -11.60 -7.64
CA LEU A 17 3.40 -10.47 -8.00
C LEU A 17 4.20 -9.96 -6.80
N LEU A 18 3.52 -9.75 -5.66
CA LEU A 18 4.15 -9.27 -4.42
C LEU A 18 5.26 -10.22 -3.93
N THR A 19 5.03 -11.53 -4.00
CA THR A 19 6.04 -12.54 -3.65
C THR A 19 7.31 -12.41 -4.48
N LYS A 20 7.19 -12.00 -5.75
CA LYS A 20 8.34 -11.77 -6.64
C LYS A 20 9.03 -10.43 -6.40
N MET A 21 8.28 -9.40 -6.01
CA MET A 21 8.81 -8.04 -5.82
C MET A 21 9.45 -7.85 -4.46
N ILE A 22 8.75 -8.27 -3.38
CA ILE A 22 9.23 -8.16 -2.00
C ILE A 22 10.17 -9.34 -1.71
N ALA A 23 11.29 -9.08 -1.05
CA ALA A 23 12.24 -10.12 -0.67
C ALA A 23 11.69 -10.94 0.50
N GLY A 24 11.08 -12.08 0.22
CA GLY A 24 10.56 -13.00 1.23
C GLY A 24 9.07 -12.81 1.53
N LYS A 25 8.71 -13.12 2.77
CA LYS A 25 7.30 -13.03 3.21
C LYS A 25 6.84 -11.58 3.30
N HIS A 26 5.57 -11.37 3.01
CA HIS A 26 4.89 -10.08 3.13
C HIS A 26 3.53 -10.25 3.78
N TYR A 27 2.97 -9.17 4.27
CA TYR A 27 1.64 -9.12 4.83
C TYR A 27 0.99 -7.75 4.55
N LEU A 28 -0.32 -7.67 4.67
CA LEU A 28 -1.08 -6.44 4.55
C LEU A 28 -0.75 -5.52 5.73
N ASN A 29 -0.02 -4.46 5.47
CA ASN A 29 0.38 -3.48 6.48
C ASN A 29 -0.77 -2.54 6.83
N GLN A 30 -1.47 -2.05 5.80
CA GLN A 30 -2.70 -1.26 5.94
C GLN A 30 -3.62 -1.41 4.73
N GLN A 31 -4.91 -1.08 4.94
CA GLN A 31 -5.89 -0.91 3.90
C GLN A 31 -6.77 0.29 4.21
N ASN A 32 -6.99 1.16 3.23
CA ASN A 32 -7.88 2.31 3.38
C ASN A 32 -8.53 2.71 2.05
N LEU A 33 -9.71 3.29 2.16
CA LEU A 33 -10.40 3.91 1.03
C LEU A 33 -9.74 5.26 0.72
N VAL A 34 -9.48 5.51 -0.55
CA VAL A 34 -8.95 6.77 -1.07
C VAL A 34 -10.00 7.41 -1.96
N ILE A 35 -10.50 8.56 -1.54
CA ILE A 35 -11.49 9.33 -2.29
C ILE A 35 -10.82 10.62 -2.74
N ASN A 36 -10.68 10.80 -4.05
CA ASN A 36 -10.22 12.05 -4.63
C ASN A 36 -11.47 12.92 -4.93
N PRO A 37 -11.72 13.95 -4.11
CA PRO A 37 -12.93 14.76 -4.24
C PRO A 37 -12.91 15.63 -5.51
N PRO A 38 -14.08 15.97 -6.06
CA PRO A 38 -14.15 16.85 -7.21
C PRO A 38 -13.74 18.29 -6.83
N ASN A 39 -13.04 18.96 -7.71
CA ASN A 39 -12.67 20.39 -7.62
C ASN A 39 -12.07 20.80 -6.25
N SER A 40 -11.25 19.94 -5.65
CA SER A 40 -10.64 20.21 -4.35
C SER A 40 -9.14 20.49 -4.49
N ASP A 41 -8.75 21.73 -4.18
CA ASP A 41 -7.34 22.13 -4.13
C ASP A 41 -6.67 21.82 -2.77
N ASN A 42 -7.46 21.44 -1.75
CA ASN A 42 -7.00 21.15 -0.40
C ASN A 42 -6.89 19.66 -0.08
N TYR A 43 -7.00 18.79 -1.09
CA TYR A 43 -6.85 17.35 -0.89
C TYR A 43 -5.41 16.99 -0.52
N SER A 44 -5.20 16.39 0.64
CA SER A 44 -3.86 16.14 1.19
C SER A 44 -2.96 15.28 0.29
N GLN A 45 -3.56 14.39 -0.50
CA GLN A 45 -2.83 13.51 -1.43
C GLN A 45 -2.34 14.22 -2.71
N LEU A 46 -2.66 15.49 -2.93
CA LEU A 46 -2.09 16.30 -4.02
C LEU A 46 -0.61 16.63 -3.79
N ARG A 47 -0.13 16.50 -2.55
CA ARG A 47 1.29 16.69 -2.23
C ARG A 47 2.07 15.42 -2.55
N PHE A 48 3.19 15.58 -3.25
CA PHE A 48 4.10 14.48 -3.48
C PHE A 48 4.66 13.92 -2.17
N HIS A 49 4.64 12.60 -2.03
CA HIS A 49 5.07 11.89 -0.82
C HIS A 49 5.56 10.47 -1.14
N ARG A 50 6.07 9.81 -0.13
CA ARG A 50 6.32 8.37 -0.05
C ARG A 50 5.40 7.78 1.02
N ASP A 51 4.97 6.54 0.85
CA ASP A 51 3.94 5.93 1.72
C ASP A 51 4.45 5.50 3.10
N LEU A 52 5.76 5.26 3.24
CA LEU A 52 6.30 4.80 4.52
C LEU A 52 6.57 5.97 5.47
N PRO A 53 6.38 5.77 6.80
CA PRO A 53 6.63 6.82 7.80
C PRO A 53 8.09 7.32 7.80
N TYR A 54 9.06 6.43 7.55
CA TYR A 54 10.45 6.80 7.34
C TYR A 54 10.76 6.84 5.85
N GLN A 55 11.10 8.01 5.33
CA GLN A 55 11.15 8.29 3.90
C GLN A 55 12.57 8.51 3.34
N HIS A 56 13.59 8.31 4.15
CA HIS A 56 14.99 8.58 3.79
C HIS A 56 15.85 7.31 3.82
N TYR A 57 15.55 6.36 2.93
CA TYR A 57 16.39 5.20 2.72
C TYR A 57 16.20 4.64 1.30
N VAL A 58 17.17 3.84 0.86
CA VAL A 58 17.13 3.09 -0.39
C VAL A 58 17.35 1.62 -0.08
N SER A 59 16.59 0.76 -0.72
CA SER A 59 16.76 -0.69 -0.64
C SER A 59 16.96 -1.29 -2.02
N SER A 60 17.66 -2.44 -2.07
CA SER A 60 17.88 -3.19 -3.32
C SER A 60 16.59 -3.81 -3.87
N ARG A 61 15.62 -4.07 -2.99
CA ARG A 61 14.27 -4.56 -3.33
C ARG A 61 13.24 -3.79 -2.49
N PRO A 62 12.00 -3.68 -2.96
CA PRO A 62 10.93 -3.05 -2.17
C PRO A 62 10.77 -3.71 -0.80
N LEU A 63 10.76 -2.92 0.26
CA LEU A 63 10.39 -3.36 1.60
C LEU A 63 8.88 -3.27 1.82
N ALA A 64 8.23 -2.43 1.05
CA ALA A 64 6.77 -2.33 0.99
C ALA A 64 6.32 -1.93 -0.41
N ILE A 65 5.15 -2.43 -0.78
CA ILE A 65 4.48 -2.18 -2.05
C ILE A 65 3.10 -1.60 -1.77
N ASN A 66 2.78 -0.52 -2.44
CA ASN A 66 1.43 0.01 -2.53
C ASN A 66 0.73 -0.62 -3.74
N ALA A 67 -0.43 -1.22 -3.53
CA ALA A 67 -1.32 -1.72 -4.56
C ALA A 67 -2.65 -0.98 -4.50
N LEU A 68 -2.75 0.10 -5.25
CA LEU A 68 -3.95 0.93 -5.34
C LEU A 68 -4.92 0.31 -6.34
N TYR A 69 -6.00 -0.30 -5.82
CA TYR A 69 -7.08 -0.85 -6.63
C TYR A 69 -8.00 0.26 -7.12
N ALA A 70 -8.18 0.37 -8.42
CA ALA A 70 -9.08 1.32 -9.05
C ALA A 70 -10.52 0.81 -8.95
N VAL A 71 -11.34 1.44 -8.10
CA VAL A 71 -12.78 1.18 -8.04
C VAL A 71 -13.46 1.85 -9.24
N ASP A 72 -13.08 3.09 -9.52
CA ASP A 72 -13.46 3.83 -10.72
C ASP A 72 -12.30 3.85 -11.73
N ASP A 73 -12.55 4.18 -12.99
CA ASP A 73 -11.49 4.54 -13.93
C ASP A 73 -10.70 5.73 -13.38
N PHE A 74 -9.38 5.64 -13.34
CA PHE A 74 -8.50 6.78 -13.06
C PHE A 74 -8.10 7.40 -14.38
N THR A 75 -8.58 8.60 -14.66
CA THR A 75 -8.31 9.35 -15.89
C THR A 75 -7.48 10.59 -15.59
N ILE A 76 -6.95 11.22 -16.64
CA ILE A 76 -6.24 12.49 -16.50
C ILE A 76 -7.15 13.53 -15.84
N GLU A 77 -8.42 13.57 -16.23
CA GLU A 77 -9.40 14.58 -15.79
C GLU A 77 -9.83 14.37 -14.33
N ASN A 78 -9.98 13.10 -13.88
CA ASN A 78 -10.43 12.83 -12.50
C ASN A 78 -9.28 12.61 -11.51
N GLY A 79 -8.06 12.96 -11.91
CA GLY A 79 -6.92 12.99 -11.00
C GLY A 79 -6.19 11.66 -10.85
N ALA A 80 -5.93 10.95 -11.96
CA ALA A 80 -5.02 9.79 -11.95
C ALA A 80 -3.68 10.13 -11.30
N THR A 81 -3.05 9.14 -10.67
CA THR A 81 -1.85 9.31 -9.86
C THR A 81 -0.66 9.78 -10.68
N TYR A 82 0.03 10.81 -10.22
CA TYR A 82 1.37 11.19 -10.67
C TYR A 82 2.43 10.33 -9.98
N VAL A 83 3.44 9.94 -10.73
CA VAL A 83 4.64 9.29 -10.22
C VAL A 83 5.88 9.97 -10.77
N VAL A 84 6.96 9.97 -9.98
CA VAL A 84 8.30 10.41 -10.43
C VAL A 84 9.15 9.16 -10.64
N PRO A 85 9.35 8.71 -11.89
CA PRO A 85 10.09 7.49 -12.18
C PRO A 85 11.48 7.47 -11.54
N ALA A 86 11.91 6.31 -11.03
CA ALA A 86 13.19 6.06 -10.38
C ALA A 86 13.45 6.83 -9.07
N SER A 87 12.53 7.66 -8.58
CA SER A 87 12.71 8.42 -7.32
C SER A 87 12.90 7.55 -6.07
N HIS A 88 12.48 6.27 -6.11
CA HIS A 88 12.75 5.28 -5.06
C HIS A 88 14.23 4.83 -4.98
N LYS A 89 15.08 5.25 -5.93
CA LYS A 89 16.51 4.94 -5.97
C LYS A 89 17.37 6.03 -5.31
N SER A 90 16.77 7.06 -4.73
CA SER A 90 17.47 8.14 -4.03
C SER A 90 16.86 8.35 -2.64
N GLU A 91 17.68 8.57 -1.62
CA GLU A 91 17.21 8.98 -0.29
C GLU A 91 16.65 10.40 -0.31
N LEU A 92 17.27 11.26 -1.11
CA LEU A 92 16.86 12.66 -1.22
C LEU A 92 15.49 12.76 -1.91
N PHE A 93 14.68 13.70 -1.45
CA PHE A 93 13.47 14.06 -2.17
C PHE A 93 13.82 14.74 -3.50
N PRO A 94 13.09 14.44 -4.58
CA PRO A 94 13.23 15.16 -5.83
C PRO A 94 12.96 16.65 -5.64
N SER A 95 13.74 17.52 -6.29
CA SER A 95 13.44 18.96 -6.33
C SER A 95 12.18 19.23 -7.17
N ASP A 96 11.50 20.36 -6.92
CA ASP A 96 10.32 20.77 -7.67
C ASP A 96 10.59 20.83 -9.19
N ASN A 97 11.76 21.34 -9.58
CA ASN A 97 12.18 21.36 -10.98
C ASN A 97 12.30 19.97 -11.59
N PHE A 98 12.86 19.01 -10.84
CA PHE A 98 12.93 17.62 -11.29
C PHE A 98 11.56 16.98 -11.39
N ILE A 99 10.70 17.20 -10.38
CA ILE A 99 9.31 16.70 -10.39
C ILE A 99 8.57 17.21 -11.62
N ASN A 100 8.58 18.53 -11.84
CA ASN A 100 7.86 19.17 -12.94
C ASN A 100 8.30 18.65 -14.32
N ASN A 101 9.56 18.27 -14.48
CA ASN A 101 10.10 17.77 -15.75
C ASN A 101 10.02 16.23 -15.91
N SER A 102 9.81 15.48 -14.82
CA SER A 102 9.94 14.02 -14.84
C SER A 102 8.68 13.28 -14.40
N GLN A 103 7.70 13.98 -13.81
CA GLN A 103 6.47 13.34 -13.38
C GLN A 103 5.65 12.84 -14.57
N ILE A 104 5.05 11.69 -14.42
CA ILE A 104 4.11 11.13 -15.39
C ILE A 104 2.81 10.80 -14.69
N GLN A 105 1.69 11.04 -15.34
CA GLN A 105 0.37 10.69 -14.84
C GLN A 105 -0.03 9.31 -15.39
N ILE A 106 -0.53 8.42 -14.53
CA ILE A 106 -0.81 7.02 -14.85
C ILE A 106 -2.32 6.77 -14.86
N PRO A 107 -2.99 6.81 -16.03
CA PRO A 107 -4.37 6.36 -16.13
C PRO A 107 -4.49 4.87 -15.84
N VAL A 108 -5.56 4.48 -15.11
CA VAL A 108 -5.80 3.09 -14.68
C VAL A 108 -7.27 2.76 -14.89
N LYS A 109 -7.57 1.61 -15.46
CA LYS A 109 -8.95 1.14 -15.63
C LYS A 109 -9.52 0.58 -14.33
N ALA A 110 -10.81 0.81 -14.09
CA ALA A 110 -11.54 0.18 -12.99
C ALA A 110 -11.34 -1.34 -12.99
N GLY A 111 -11.21 -1.91 -11.81
CA GLY A 111 -10.95 -3.34 -11.65
C GLY A 111 -9.48 -3.76 -11.73
N THR A 112 -8.54 -2.82 -11.92
CA THR A 112 -7.10 -3.10 -11.99
C THR A 112 -6.33 -2.48 -10.82
N PHE A 113 -5.07 -2.87 -10.65
CA PHE A 113 -4.18 -2.34 -9.63
C PHE A 113 -3.11 -1.45 -10.27
N LEU A 114 -2.89 -0.28 -9.68
CA LEU A 114 -1.64 0.46 -9.83
C LEU A 114 -0.69 -0.01 -8.72
N VAL A 115 0.42 -0.65 -9.11
CA VAL A 115 1.38 -1.23 -8.14
C VAL A 115 2.64 -0.39 -8.12
N LEU A 116 2.98 0.14 -6.94
CA LEU A 116 4.08 1.07 -6.72
C LEU A 116 4.99 0.57 -5.58
N ASP A 117 6.30 0.77 -5.72
CA ASP A 117 7.19 0.76 -4.56
C ASP A 117 6.78 1.91 -3.62
N CYS A 118 6.59 1.63 -2.33
CA CYS A 118 6.19 2.64 -1.35
C CYS A 118 7.18 3.80 -1.20
N MET A 119 8.42 3.64 -1.71
CA MET A 119 9.42 4.70 -1.73
C MET A 119 9.40 5.52 -3.03
N LEU A 120 8.57 5.13 -4.01
CA LEU A 120 8.37 5.93 -5.22
C LEU A 120 7.64 7.24 -4.87
N TYR A 121 8.20 8.38 -5.25
CA TYR A 121 7.61 9.68 -5.01
C TYR A 121 6.41 9.88 -5.92
N HIS A 122 5.24 10.08 -5.33
CA HIS A 122 3.98 10.12 -6.06
C HIS A 122 2.97 11.07 -5.41
N ALA A 123 1.91 11.41 -6.14
CA ALA A 123 0.81 12.23 -5.67
C ALA A 123 -0.48 11.91 -6.45
N ALA A 124 -1.63 12.24 -5.89
CA ALA A 124 -2.83 12.35 -6.69
C ALA A 124 -2.75 13.60 -7.59
N ALA A 125 -3.39 13.57 -8.74
CA ALA A 125 -3.65 14.81 -9.49
C ALA A 125 -5.01 15.41 -9.08
N SER A 126 -5.22 16.70 -9.36
CA SER A 126 -6.50 17.36 -9.12
C SER A 126 -7.62 16.70 -9.92
N ASN A 127 -8.73 16.43 -9.26
CA ASN A 127 -9.93 15.93 -9.90
C ASN A 127 -10.74 17.13 -10.43
N ARG A 128 -10.75 17.30 -11.74
CA ARG A 128 -11.46 18.39 -12.44
C ARG A 128 -12.87 18.03 -12.87
N THR A 129 -13.33 16.81 -12.50
CA THR A 129 -14.69 16.35 -12.80
C THR A 129 -15.67 16.76 -11.70
N ILE A 130 -16.94 16.49 -11.90
CA ILE A 130 -18.01 16.76 -10.94
C ILE A 130 -18.24 15.60 -9.94
N SER A 131 -17.58 14.47 -10.13
CA SER A 131 -17.76 13.25 -9.32
C SER A 131 -16.48 12.89 -8.58
N PRO A 132 -16.54 12.32 -7.37
CA PRO A 132 -15.37 11.81 -6.69
C PRO A 132 -14.80 10.59 -7.46
N ARG A 133 -13.48 10.40 -7.39
CA ARG A 133 -12.79 9.21 -7.87
C ARG A 133 -12.40 8.34 -6.69
N ILE A 134 -12.79 7.07 -6.72
CA ILE A 134 -12.63 6.14 -5.61
C ILE A 134 -11.58 5.08 -5.95
N GLY A 135 -10.66 4.87 -5.02
CA GLY A 135 -9.69 3.79 -5.02
C GLY A 135 -9.63 3.11 -3.66
N LEU A 136 -9.10 1.89 -3.64
CA LEU A 136 -8.85 1.15 -2.41
C LEU A 136 -7.34 0.89 -2.31
N ASN A 137 -6.71 1.52 -1.35
CA ASN A 137 -5.27 1.43 -1.13
C ASN A 137 -4.94 0.23 -0.25
N HIS A 138 -3.93 -0.55 -0.68
CA HIS A 138 -3.38 -1.67 0.07
C HIS A 138 -1.87 -1.50 0.14
N VAL A 139 -1.31 -1.39 1.33
CA VAL A 139 0.12 -1.44 1.53
C VAL A 139 0.51 -2.82 2.05
N TYR A 140 1.40 -3.50 1.35
CA TYR A 140 2.01 -4.75 1.78
C TYR A 140 3.47 -4.50 2.13
N SER A 141 3.93 -5.09 3.22
CA SER A 141 5.32 -4.91 3.67
C SER A 141 5.96 -6.20 4.16
N THR A 142 7.28 -6.18 4.23
CA THR A 142 8.02 -7.24 4.93
C THR A 142 7.69 -7.23 6.42
N PRO A 143 7.80 -8.37 7.14
CA PRO A 143 7.59 -8.43 8.58
C PRO A 143 8.56 -7.58 9.43
N MET A 144 9.63 -7.04 8.83
CA MET A 144 10.52 -6.09 9.50
C MET A 144 9.85 -4.75 9.82
N LEU A 145 8.85 -4.36 9.04
CA LEU A 145 8.14 -3.10 9.22
C LEU A 145 6.92 -3.34 10.11
N ARG A 146 6.77 -2.49 11.11
CA ARG A 146 5.58 -2.52 11.95
C ARG A 146 4.34 -2.20 11.11
N PRO A 147 3.22 -2.96 11.28
CA PRO A 147 1.97 -2.64 10.60
C PRO A 147 1.41 -1.30 11.08
N GLN A 148 0.82 -0.54 10.18
CA GLN A 148 0.14 0.71 10.50
C GLN A 148 -1.26 0.45 11.11
N ILE A 149 -1.81 -0.73 10.88
CA ILE A 149 -3.04 -1.22 11.51
C ILE A 149 -2.70 -2.47 12.32
N GLU A 150 -3.13 -2.50 13.58
CA GLU A 150 -2.91 -3.65 14.47
C GLU A 150 -3.89 -4.80 14.14
N TRP A 151 -3.57 -5.53 13.07
CA TRP A 151 -4.46 -6.56 12.53
C TRP A 151 -4.77 -7.68 13.52
N ALA A 152 -3.83 -8.05 14.39
CA ALA A 152 -4.06 -9.08 15.41
C ALA A 152 -5.24 -8.70 16.32
N LYS A 153 -5.30 -7.45 16.77
CA LYS A 153 -6.41 -6.93 17.57
C LYS A 153 -7.70 -6.88 16.75
N VAL A 154 -7.65 -6.29 15.55
CA VAL A 154 -8.82 -6.22 14.66
C VAL A 154 -9.36 -7.61 14.35
N PHE A 155 -8.49 -8.60 14.11
CA PHE A 155 -8.89 -9.98 13.86
C PHE A 155 -9.52 -10.64 15.09
N SER A 156 -8.93 -10.48 16.27
CA SER A 156 -9.48 -11.07 17.51
C SER A 156 -10.88 -10.56 17.84
N GLU A 157 -11.16 -9.30 17.56
CA GLU A 157 -12.46 -8.66 17.83
C GLU A 157 -13.51 -8.95 16.73
N ASN A 158 -13.09 -9.40 15.54
CA ASN A 158 -13.95 -9.47 14.36
C ASN A 158 -13.68 -10.72 13.49
N SER A 159 -13.23 -11.83 14.07
CA SER A 159 -12.77 -13.02 13.32
C SER A 159 -13.78 -13.54 12.29
N GLN A 160 -15.09 -13.39 12.56
CA GLN A 160 -16.18 -13.86 11.69
C GLN A 160 -16.27 -13.14 10.33
N ILE A 161 -15.65 -11.97 10.19
CA ILE A 161 -15.67 -11.22 8.91
C ILE A 161 -14.47 -11.50 8.03
N PHE A 162 -13.47 -12.22 8.54
CA PHE A 162 -12.27 -12.58 7.81
C PHE A 162 -12.38 -13.99 7.21
N PRO A 163 -11.81 -14.23 6.02
CA PRO A 163 -11.71 -15.57 5.45
C PRO A 163 -10.75 -16.44 6.26
N THR A 164 -10.87 -17.76 6.12
CA THR A 164 -10.09 -18.75 6.87
C THR A 164 -8.56 -18.59 6.70
N ASN A 165 -8.12 -18.08 5.54
CA ASN A 165 -6.71 -17.86 5.20
C ASN A 165 -6.22 -16.43 5.53
N ALA A 166 -6.96 -15.67 6.32
CA ALA A 166 -6.59 -14.30 6.68
C ALA A 166 -5.29 -14.21 7.48
N ASN A 167 -4.95 -15.24 8.25
CA ASN A 167 -3.79 -15.24 9.14
C ASN A 167 -2.49 -14.89 8.42
N GLU A 168 -2.21 -15.54 7.29
CA GLU A 168 -1.01 -15.29 6.51
C GLU A 168 -1.00 -13.86 5.94
N LEU A 169 -2.12 -13.43 5.33
CA LEU A 169 -2.21 -12.11 4.73
C LEU A 169 -2.17 -10.96 5.75
N LEU A 170 -2.68 -11.17 6.96
CA LEU A 170 -2.60 -10.20 8.07
C LEU A 170 -1.30 -10.28 8.85
N GLY A 171 -0.43 -11.24 8.55
CA GLY A 171 0.84 -11.40 9.25
C GLY A 171 0.70 -11.83 10.71
N LEU A 172 -0.37 -12.55 11.07
CA LEU A 172 -0.59 -12.98 12.45
C LEU A 172 0.47 -13.98 12.91
N ASP A 173 1.09 -14.73 11.98
CA ASP A 173 2.22 -15.62 12.24
C ASP A 173 3.52 -14.89 12.64
N PHE A 174 3.56 -13.57 12.48
CA PHE A 174 4.70 -12.72 12.84
C PHE A 174 4.50 -12.00 14.17
N THR A 175 3.47 -12.36 14.92
CA THR A 175 3.26 -11.80 16.27
C THR A 175 4.45 -12.14 17.16
N PRO A 176 5.13 -11.15 17.74
CA PRO A 176 6.27 -11.40 18.60
C PRO A 176 5.86 -12.22 19.84
N PRO A 177 6.70 -13.13 20.32
CA PRO A 177 6.45 -13.84 21.58
C PRO A 177 6.44 -12.84 22.74
N THR A 178 5.61 -13.10 23.73
CA THR A 178 5.42 -12.23 24.90
C THR A 178 6.48 -12.43 25.98
N SER A 179 7.31 -13.48 25.85
CA SER A 179 8.37 -13.81 26.80
C SER A 179 9.56 -14.51 26.13
N VAL A 180 10.70 -14.48 26.80
CA VAL A 180 11.90 -15.24 26.37
C VAL A 180 11.63 -16.74 26.36
N ALA A 181 10.86 -17.26 27.32
CA ALA A 181 10.50 -18.66 27.37
C ALA A 181 9.68 -19.09 26.13
N GLU A 182 8.69 -18.30 25.75
CA GLU A 182 7.90 -18.50 24.54
C GLU A 182 8.78 -18.41 23.29
N PHE A 183 9.66 -17.42 23.20
CA PHE A 183 10.61 -17.27 22.09
C PHE A 183 11.48 -18.53 21.91
N LEU A 184 12.03 -19.07 23.01
CA LEU A 184 12.87 -20.26 22.98
C LEU A 184 12.05 -21.52 22.62
N SER A 185 10.82 -21.64 23.11
CA SER A 185 9.91 -22.73 22.76
C SER A 185 9.60 -22.73 21.26
N ASN A 186 9.24 -21.58 20.70
CA ASN A 186 8.91 -21.42 19.29
C ASN A 186 10.09 -21.77 18.35
N ARG A 187 11.33 -21.62 18.82
CA ARG A 187 12.53 -22.00 18.05
C ARG A 187 12.80 -23.51 18.06
N ARG A 188 12.40 -24.23 19.10
CA ARG A 188 12.59 -25.69 19.20
C ARG A 188 11.60 -26.48 18.35
N ASN A 189 10.46 -25.85 18.01
CA ASN A 189 9.37 -26.46 17.25
C ASN A 189 9.42 -26.13 15.74
N LYS A 190 10.49 -25.50 15.28
CA LYS A 190 10.82 -25.25 13.88
C LYS A 190 11.95 -26.17 13.41
#